data_d3403415ca30e8e7eddbd43f1cb24d4f
#
_entry.id   d3403415ca30e8e7eddbd43f1cb24d4f
#
_cell.length_a   1.000
_cell.length_b   1.000
_cell.length_c   1.000
_cell.angle_alpha   90.00
_cell.angle_beta   90.00
_cell.angle_gamma   90.00
#
_symmetry.space_group_name_H-M   'P 1'
#
loop_
_entity.id
_entity.type
_entity.pdbx_description
1 polymer ?
#
loop_
_entity_poly.entity_id
_entity_poly.type
_entity_poly.pdbx_seq_one_letter_code
_entity_poly.pdbx_strand_id
1 'polypeptide(L)'
;MYDNRRDIMDAVPDATAALKENLAYMDSCLPRCEEEMEWAEKVKVECIGFQDRRYPVRMKECDDAPMMLYYRGTADLNKKRIVSMVGTRKITDYGRQMCEVFIRELADLCPDILIMSGLAYGVDIQCHRQALQNGMETIGVLAHGLDQIYPTLHRNTAKEMLEHGGLLTEFM
;
A
#
# COMPACT_ATOMS: atom_id res chain seq x y z
N MET A 1 -0.37 -23.93 -2.54
CA MET A 1 0.38 -23.50 -3.73
C MET A 1 1.76 -24.14 -3.85
N TYR A 2 2.40 -24.53 -2.75
CA TYR A 2 3.75 -25.13 -2.75
C TYR A 2 3.80 -26.62 -3.08
N ASP A 3 2.75 -27.37 -2.85
CA ASP A 3 2.72 -28.83 -3.08
C ASP A 3 2.68 -29.22 -4.56
N ASN A 4 2.36 -28.28 -5.46
CA ASN A 4 2.15 -28.58 -6.88
C ASN A 4 3.36 -28.26 -7.79
N ARG A 5 4.56 -28.03 -7.24
CA ARG A 5 5.76 -27.72 -8.08
C ARG A 5 6.16 -28.87 -8.99
N ARG A 6 6.06 -30.11 -8.52
CA ARG A 6 6.30 -31.31 -9.34
C ARG A 6 5.29 -31.38 -10.47
N ASP A 7 4.02 -31.11 -10.17
CA ASP A 7 2.95 -31.11 -11.15
C ASP A 7 3.15 -30.03 -12.22
N ILE A 8 3.65 -28.85 -11.85
CA ILE A 8 3.99 -27.78 -12.82
C ILE A 8 5.13 -28.21 -13.73
N MET A 9 6.17 -28.85 -13.18
CA MET A 9 7.31 -29.34 -13.97
C MET A 9 6.91 -30.49 -14.91
N ASP A 10 5.99 -31.37 -14.47
CA ASP A 10 5.48 -32.47 -15.24
C ASP A 10 4.46 -32.01 -16.29
N ALA A 11 3.69 -30.94 -16.01
CA ALA A 11 2.72 -30.36 -16.93
C ALA A 11 3.36 -29.50 -18.05
N VAL A 12 4.62 -29.08 -17.89
CA VAL A 12 5.36 -28.27 -18.86
C VAL A 12 6.69 -28.98 -19.20
N PRO A 13 6.63 -30.12 -19.95
CA PRO A 13 7.80 -30.94 -20.25
C PRO A 13 8.89 -30.17 -21.03
N ASP A 14 8.48 -29.18 -21.82
CA ASP A 14 9.36 -28.30 -22.61
C ASP A 14 9.76 -27.00 -21.82
N ALA A 15 9.64 -27.03 -20.49
CA ALA A 15 10.02 -25.89 -19.67
C ALA A 15 11.44 -25.45 -20.00
N THR A 16 11.61 -24.17 -20.34
CA THR A 16 12.92 -23.61 -20.67
C THR A 16 13.88 -23.74 -19.49
N ALA A 17 15.19 -23.78 -19.78
CA ALA A 17 16.22 -23.81 -18.74
C ALA A 17 16.02 -22.67 -17.70
N ALA A 18 15.62 -21.48 -18.17
CA ALA A 18 15.31 -20.33 -17.32
C ALA A 18 14.15 -20.61 -16.33
N LEU A 19 13.09 -21.30 -16.75
CA LEU A 19 11.99 -21.65 -15.84
C LEU A 19 12.46 -22.64 -14.76
N LYS A 20 13.29 -23.63 -15.12
CA LYS A 20 13.87 -24.59 -14.17
C LYS A 20 14.79 -23.91 -13.17
N GLU A 21 15.62 -22.98 -13.62
CA GLU A 21 16.50 -22.18 -12.79
C GLU A 21 15.71 -21.29 -11.82
N ASN A 22 14.67 -20.61 -12.29
CA ASN A 22 13.79 -19.80 -11.46
C ASN A 22 13.04 -20.62 -10.41
N LEU A 23 12.56 -21.82 -10.74
CA LEU A 23 11.90 -22.71 -9.78
C LEU A 23 12.87 -23.21 -8.69
N ALA A 24 14.13 -23.49 -9.06
CA ALA A 24 15.19 -23.83 -8.10
C ALA A 24 15.54 -22.65 -7.19
N TYR A 25 15.59 -21.43 -7.77
CA TYR A 25 15.81 -20.20 -7.01
C TYR A 25 14.73 -19.94 -5.97
N MET A 26 13.47 -20.24 -6.29
CA MET A 26 12.34 -20.10 -5.33
C MET A 26 12.60 -20.84 -4.01
N ASP A 27 13.20 -22.03 -4.06
CA ASP A 27 13.48 -22.80 -2.84
C ASP A 27 14.48 -22.09 -1.93
N SER A 28 15.43 -21.35 -2.49
CA SER A 28 16.40 -20.57 -1.73
C SER A 28 15.78 -19.34 -1.05
N CYS A 29 14.63 -18.84 -1.57
CA CYS A 29 13.93 -17.70 -1.03
C CYS A 29 12.94 -18.05 0.10
N LEU A 30 12.56 -19.34 0.22
CA LEU A 30 11.54 -19.78 1.17
C LEU A 30 11.80 -19.38 2.62
N PRO A 31 13.00 -19.60 3.19
CA PRO A 31 13.26 -19.25 4.58
C PRO A 31 13.02 -17.76 4.86
N ARG A 32 13.46 -16.91 3.92
CA ARG A 32 13.24 -15.47 4.03
C ARG A 32 11.77 -15.10 3.93
N CYS A 33 11.01 -15.73 3.03
CA CYS A 33 9.57 -15.50 2.91
C CYS A 33 8.82 -15.91 4.19
N GLU A 34 9.24 -17.00 4.83
CA GLU A 34 8.67 -17.46 6.10
C GLU A 34 8.94 -16.45 7.22
N GLU A 35 10.17 -15.96 7.36
CA GLU A 35 10.53 -14.92 8.32
C GLU A 35 9.73 -13.63 8.11
N GLU A 36 9.59 -13.20 6.85
CA GLU A 36 8.81 -12.01 6.48
C GLU A 36 7.33 -12.18 6.79
N MET A 37 6.75 -13.35 6.55
CA MET A 37 5.35 -13.66 6.87
C MET A 37 5.11 -13.69 8.39
N GLU A 38 6.01 -14.31 9.16
CA GLU A 38 5.93 -14.31 10.62
C GLU A 38 6.01 -12.89 11.19
N TRP A 39 6.91 -12.06 10.63
CA TRP A 39 6.98 -10.64 11.01
C TRP A 39 5.69 -9.91 10.67
N ALA A 40 5.16 -10.08 9.46
CA ALA A 40 3.91 -9.45 9.01
C ALA A 40 2.74 -9.79 9.95
N GLU A 41 2.59 -11.06 10.31
CA GLU A 41 1.57 -11.53 11.26
C GLU A 41 1.73 -10.88 12.64
N LYS A 42 2.94 -10.86 13.17
CA LYS A 42 3.27 -10.27 14.48
C LYS A 42 2.95 -8.78 14.54
N VAL A 43 3.18 -8.03 13.47
CA VAL A 43 2.92 -6.58 13.40
C VAL A 43 1.58 -6.24 12.76
N LYS A 44 0.76 -7.25 12.44
CA LYS A 44 -0.57 -7.11 11.82
C LYS A 44 -0.52 -6.41 10.46
N VAL A 45 0.45 -6.75 9.65
CA VAL A 45 0.51 -6.39 8.23
C VAL A 45 -0.20 -7.47 7.43
N GLU A 46 -1.12 -7.09 6.59
CA GLU A 46 -1.84 -7.97 5.70
C GLU A 46 -1.09 -8.11 4.37
N CYS A 47 -0.82 -9.36 3.98
CA CYS A 47 -0.26 -9.69 2.66
C CYS A 47 -1.42 -9.93 1.69
N ILE A 48 -1.61 -9.03 0.73
CA ILE A 48 -2.73 -9.05 -0.21
C ILE A 48 -2.20 -9.41 -1.59
N GLY A 49 -2.36 -10.67 -1.99
CA GLY A 49 -1.94 -11.16 -3.31
C GLY A 49 -2.89 -10.70 -4.43
N PHE A 50 -2.41 -10.68 -5.65
CA PHE A 50 -3.16 -10.25 -6.85
C PHE A 50 -4.52 -10.95 -7.00
N GLN A 51 -4.65 -12.21 -6.56
CA GLN A 51 -5.90 -12.97 -6.64
C GLN A 51 -6.85 -12.72 -5.45
N ASP A 52 -6.38 -12.04 -4.39
CA ASP A 52 -7.21 -11.72 -3.23
C ASP A 52 -8.33 -10.75 -3.63
N ARG A 53 -9.54 -10.94 -3.10
CA ARG A 53 -10.68 -10.04 -3.33
C ARG A 53 -10.47 -8.63 -2.78
N ARG A 54 -9.56 -8.47 -1.80
CA ARG A 54 -9.21 -7.18 -1.19
C ARG A 54 -8.20 -6.40 -2.02
N TYR A 55 -7.56 -7.06 -3.01
CA TYR A 55 -6.63 -6.39 -3.91
C TYR A 55 -7.35 -5.27 -4.67
N PRO A 56 -6.77 -4.05 -4.76
CA PRO A 56 -7.42 -2.92 -5.41
C PRO A 56 -7.78 -3.22 -6.87
N VAL A 57 -9.08 -3.23 -7.18
CA VAL A 57 -9.56 -3.62 -8.54
C VAL A 57 -8.97 -2.73 -9.62
N ARG A 58 -8.85 -1.42 -9.31
CA ARG A 58 -8.26 -0.44 -10.25
C ARG A 58 -6.80 -0.70 -10.54
N MET A 59 -6.07 -1.26 -9.57
CA MET A 59 -4.66 -1.59 -9.75
C MET A 59 -4.46 -2.80 -10.65
N LYS A 60 -5.44 -3.71 -10.73
CA LYS A 60 -5.40 -4.86 -11.65
C LYS A 60 -5.46 -4.46 -13.12
N GLU A 61 -5.89 -3.24 -13.41
CA GLU A 61 -5.95 -2.69 -14.77
C GLU A 61 -4.60 -2.14 -15.24
N CYS A 62 -3.59 -2.08 -14.35
CA CYS A 62 -2.25 -1.64 -14.70
C CYS A 62 -1.42 -2.83 -15.21
N ASP A 63 -0.65 -2.62 -16.29
CA ASP A 63 0.20 -3.65 -16.89
C ASP A 63 1.31 -4.13 -15.94
N ASP A 64 1.74 -3.26 -15.02
CA ASP A 64 2.79 -3.47 -14.04
C ASP A 64 2.25 -3.65 -12.61
N ALA A 65 1.01 -4.09 -12.47
CA ALA A 65 0.38 -4.29 -11.17
C ALA A 65 1.21 -5.24 -10.28
N PRO A 66 1.55 -4.84 -9.05
CA PRO A 66 2.31 -5.68 -8.12
C PRO A 66 1.59 -7.00 -7.83
N MET A 67 2.33 -8.11 -7.80
CA MET A 67 1.78 -9.43 -7.47
C MET A 67 1.36 -9.54 -6.00
N MET A 68 1.96 -8.73 -5.13
CA MET A 68 1.72 -8.69 -3.69
C MET A 68 1.71 -7.24 -3.20
N LEU A 69 0.78 -6.94 -2.32
CA LEU A 69 0.71 -5.68 -1.58
C LEU A 69 0.75 -5.98 -0.08
N TYR A 70 1.38 -5.10 0.65
CA TYR A 70 1.45 -5.13 2.11
C TYR A 70 0.64 -3.98 2.66
N TYR A 71 -0.36 -4.30 3.46
CA TYR A 71 -1.30 -3.31 3.98
C TYR A 71 -1.41 -3.42 5.50
N ARG A 72 -1.48 -2.27 6.13
CA ARG A 72 -1.81 -2.17 7.55
C ARG A 72 -2.76 -0.99 7.76
N GLY A 73 -3.97 -1.28 8.20
CA GLY A 73 -4.98 -0.25 8.40
C GLY A 73 -6.39 -0.81 8.49
N THR A 74 -7.37 0.08 8.38
CA THR A 74 -8.80 -0.23 8.54
C THR A 74 -9.62 0.10 7.30
N ALA A 75 -9.10 0.93 6.38
CA ALA A 75 -9.87 1.37 5.21
C ALA A 75 -10.01 0.27 4.15
N ASP A 76 -11.14 0.26 3.47
CA ASP A 76 -11.37 -0.57 2.30
C ASP A 76 -10.61 -0.02 1.08
N LEU A 77 -9.67 -0.81 0.55
CA LEU A 77 -8.87 -0.46 -0.64
C LEU A 77 -9.71 -0.38 -1.92
N ASN A 78 -10.92 -0.94 -1.90
CA ASN A 78 -11.87 -0.93 -3.01
C ASN A 78 -13.02 0.07 -2.84
N LYS A 79 -12.84 1.08 -1.97
CA LYS A 79 -13.82 2.16 -1.83
C LYS A 79 -14.23 2.71 -3.20
N LYS A 80 -15.51 3.04 -3.33
CA LYS A 80 -16.08 3.54 -4.59
C LYS A 80 -15.46 4.87 -5.02
N ARG A 81 -15.14 5.73 -4.05
CA ARG A 81 -14.56 7.06 -4.28
C ARG A 81 -13.21 7.16 -3.62
N ILE A 82 -12.19 7.33 -4.44
CA ILE A 82 -10.81 7.52 -4.00
C ILE A 82 -10.26 8.75 -4.71
N VAL A 83 -9.60 9.62 -3.97
CA VAL A 83 -8.90 10.78 -4.52
C VAL A 83 -7.43 10.70 -4.15
N SER A 84 -6.58 10.64 -5.17
CA SER A 84 -5.12 10.70 -4.99
C SER A 84 -4.65 12.16 -5.02
N MET A 85 -3.90 12.56 -4.00
CA MET A 85 -3.35 13.89 -3.86
C MET A 85 -1.83 13.84 -3.88
N VAL A 86 -1.23 14.53 -4.83
CA VAL A 86 0.23 14.52 -5.03
C VAL A 86 0.70 15.96 -5.26
N GLY A 87 1.84 16.31 -4.70
CA GLY A 87 2.38 17.64 -4.92
C GLY A 87 3.81 17.84 -4.44
N THR A 88 4.23 19.10 -4.41
CA THR A 88 5.59 19.46 -4.05
C THR A 88 5.96 19.11 -2.61
N ARG A 89 7.20 18.68 -2.40
CA ARG A 89 7.78 18.48 -1.07
C ARG A 89 8.05 19.81 -0.33
N LYS A 90 8.14 20.93 -1.08
CA LYS A 90 8.33 22.28 -0.53
C LYS A 90 7.04 23.09 -0.71
N ILE A 91 6.04 22.76 0.11
CA ILE A 91 4.75 23.42 0.09
C ILE A 91 4.85 24.86 0.61
N THR A 92 4.21 25.79 -0.08
CA THR A 92 4.05 27.19 0.36
C THR A 92 2.90 27.32 1.36
N ASP A 93 2.79 28.47 2.04
CA ASP A 93 1.64 28.75 2.91
C ASP A 93 0.33 28.76 2.15
N TYR A 94 0.32 29.30 0.94
CA TYR A 94 -0.83 29.21 0.05
C TYR A 94 -1.20 27.75 -0.27
N GLY A 95 -0.22 26.92 -0.60
CA GLY A 95 -0.46 25.50 -0.88
C GLY A 95 -1.03 24.76 0.34
N ARG A 96 -0.55 25.08 1.55
CA ARG A 96 -1.11 24.52 2.81
C ARG A 96 -2.58 24.91 2.97
N GLN A 97 -2.87 26.17 2.80
CA GLN A 97 -4.24 26.70 2.89
C GLN A 97 -5.17 26.05 1.85
N MET A 98 -4.66 25.85 0.62
CA MET A 98 -5.45 25.19 -0.43
C MET A 98 -5.74 23.71 -0.11
N CYS A 99 -4.77 22.95 0.44
CA CYS A 99 -5.02 21.59 0.90
C CYS A 99 -6.08 21.56 2.00
N GLU A 100 -6.01 22.48 2.96
CA GLU A 100 -6.98 22.58 4.05
C GLU A 100 -8.40 22.89 3.53
N VAL A 101 -8.55 23.93 2.70
CA VAL A 101 -9.85 24.30 2.14
C VAL A 101 -10.41 23.17 1.31
N PHE A 102 -9.62 22.61 0.41
CA PHE A 102 -10.07 21.56 -0.49
C PHE A 102 -10.54 20.31 0.25
N ILE A 103 -9.76 19.82 1.22
CA ILE A 103 -10.13 18.60 1.96
C ILE A 103 -11.33 18.83 2.86
N ARG A 104 -11.44 20.00 3.50
CA ARG A 104 -12.60 20.36 4.29
C ARG A 104 -13.88 20.39 3.45
N GLU A 105 -13.86 21.08 2.31
CA GLU A 105 -15.00 21.12 1.40
C GLU A 105 -15.34 19.72 0.85
N LEU A 106 -14.31 18.91 0.58
CA LEU A 106 -14.51 17.53 0.15
C LEU A 106 -15.16 16.67 1.25
N ALA A 107 -14.78 16.87 2.50
CA ALA A 107 -15.37 16.18 3.66
C ALA A 107 -16.86 16.55 3.83
N ASP A 108 -17.18 17.83 3.64
CA ASP A 108 -18.56 18.31 3.72
C ASP A 108 -19.45 17.74 2.59
N LEU A 109 -18.92 17.64 1.39
CA LEU A 109 -19.67 17.20 0.20
C LEU A 109 -19.72 15.67 0.06
N CYS A 110 -18.65 14.98 0.43
CA CYS A 110 -18.45 13.55 0.18
C CYS A 110 -17.62 12.90 1.30
N PRO A 111 -18.16 12.76 2.53
CA PRO A 111 -17.40 12.31 3.70
C PRO A 111 -16.87 10.86 3.59
N ASP A 112 -17.42 10.07 2.67
CA ASP A 112 -17.02 8.68 2.41
C ASP A 112 -15.86 8.53 1.41
N ILE A 113 -15.29 9.64 0.94
CA ILE A 113 -14.11 9.60 0.06
C ILE A 113 -12.87 9.15 0.85
N LEU A 114 -12.10 8.27 0.23
CA LEU A 114 -10.77 7.88 0.69
C LEU A 114 -9.72 8.79 0.07
N ILE A 115 -8.91 9.44 0.90
CA ILE A 115 -7.78 10.21 0.44
C ILE A 115 -6.55 9.32 0.35
N MET A 116 -5.87 9.29 -0.79
CA MET A 116 -4.60 8.59 -0.98
C MET A 116 -3.49 9.56 -1.32
N SER A 117 -2.33 9.38 -0.71
CA SER A 117 -1.14 10.17 -1.01
C SER A 117 0.11 9.38 -0.63
N GLY A 118 1.31 9.86 -0.97
CA GLY A 118 2.54 9.39 -0.34
C GLY A 118 2.61 9.81 1.12
N LEU A 119 3.70 9.55 1.79
CA LEU A 119 3.92 10.07 3.15
C LEU A 119 5.06 11.11 3.13
N ALA A 120 5.31 11.72 1.98
CA ALA A 120 6.39 12.65 1.75
C ALA A 120 6.15 14.01 2.44
N TYR A 121 7.21 14.83 2.49
CA TYR A 121 7.07 16.22 2.92
C TYR A 121 6.14 17.00 1.99
N GLY A 122 5.60 18.10 2.49
CA GLY A 122 4.83 19.06 1.70
C GLY A 122 3.37 18.70 1.54
N VAL A 123 2.89 18.60 0.32
CA VAL A 123 1.47 18.38 0.02
C VAL A 123 0.97 17.06 0.61
N ASP A 124 1.72 15.98 0.46
CA ASP A 124 1.30 14.65 0.89
C ASP A 124 0.92 14.62 2.38
N ILE A 125 1.87 14.97 3.24
CA ILE A 125 1.63 14.97 4.69
C ILE A 125 0.55 15.98 5.10
N GLN A 126 0.44 17.11 4.38
CA GLN A 126 -0.60 18.08 4.66
C GLN A 126 -1.98 17.51 4.36
N CYS A 127 -2.14 16.80 3.24
CA CYS A 127 -3.40 16.15 2.88
C CYS A 127 -3.80 15.09 3.90
N HIS A 128 -2.88 14.25 4.36
CA HIS A 128 -3.17 13.25 5.40
C HIS A 128 -3.65 13.91 6.69
N ARG A 129 -2.95 14.94 7.17
CA ARG A 129 -3.34 15.66 8.38
C ARG A 129 -4.72 16.30 8.26
N GLN A 130 -5.00 16.93 7.11
CA GLN A 130 -6.31 17.53 6.88
C GLN A 130 -7.42 16.48 6.78
N ALA A 131 -7.17 15.34 6.12
CA ALA A 131 -8.12 14.23 6.08
C ALA A 131 -8.47 13.74 7.50
N LEU A 132 -7.46 13.45 8.32
CA LEU A 132 -7.64 13.03 9.71
C LEU A 132 -8.39 14.06 10.56
N GLN A 133 -8.04 15.34 10.44
CA GLN A 133 -8.71 16.44 11.16
C GLN A 133 -10.19 16.58 10.79
N ASN A 134 -10.56 16.22 9.57
CA ASN A 134 -11.95 16.26 9.10
C ASN A 134 -12.66 14.89 9.17
N GLY A 135 -12.08 13.91 9.88
CA GLY A 135 -12.67 12.59 10.09
C GLY A 135 -12.75 11.70 8.85
N MET A 136 -11.96 12.01 7.80
CA MET A 136 -11.89 11.22 6.58
C MET A 136 -10.82 10.13 6.70
N GLU A 137 -11.09 9.00 6.05
CA GLU A 137 -10.07 7.96 5.91
C GLU A 137 -8.97 8.36 4.93
N THR A 138 -7.74 7.99 5.27
CA THR A 138 -6.60 8.31 4.42
C THR A 138 -5.55 7.19 4.41
N ILE A 139 -5.01 6.87 3.22
CA ILE A 139 -4.00 5.84 3.01
C ILE A 139 -2.71 6.45 2.49
N GLY A 140 -1.62 6.15 3.19
CA GLY A 140 -0.26 6.44 2.74
C GLY A 140 0.27 5.32 1.86
N VAL A 141 0.59 5.63 0.60
CA VAL A 141 1.25 4.71 -0.33
C VAL A 141 2.75 4.95 -0.26
N LEU A 142 3.48 3.96 0.23
CA LEU A 142 4.89 4.09 0.57
C LEU A 142 5.78 3.46 -0.49
N ALA A 143 6.97 4.02 -0.68
CA ALA A 143 8.02 3.48 -1.54
C ALA A 143 9.10 2.71 -0.75
N HIS A 144 8.71 2.15 0.40
CA HIS A 144 9.55 1.34 1.29
C HIS A 144 8.69 0.39 2.12
N GLY A 145 9.29 -0.58 2.79
CA GLY A 145 8.59 -1.53 3.66
C GLY A 145 7.89 -0.87 4.86
N LEU A 146 6.97 -1.61 5.49
CA LEU A 146 6.22 -1.16 6.66
C LEU A 146 6.98 -1.33 8.00
N ASP A 147 8.21 -1.82 7.95
CA ASP A 147 9.14 -1.93 9.08
C ASP A 147 9.63 -0.57 9.58
N GLN A 148 9.58 0.45 8.74
CA GLN A 148 10.01 1.80 9.04
C GLN A 148 9.03 2.86 8.54
N ILE A 149 9.14 4.06 9.10
CA ILE A 149 8.40 5.24 8.61
C ILE A 149 9.40 6.31 8.18
N TYR A 150 9.34 6.66 6.92
CA TYR A 150 10.12 7.75 6.35
C TYR A 150 9.19 8.77 5.66
N PRO A 151 9.34 10.06 5.96
CA PRO A 151 10.22 10.67 6.98
C PRO A 151 9.78 10.37 8.42
N THR A 152 10.74 10.21 9.34
CA THR A 152 10.47 9.88 10.74
C THR A 152 9.61 10.91 11.47
N LEU A 153 9.63 12.17 11.01
CA LEU A 153 8.78 13.26 11.50
C LEU A 153 7.28 13.01 11.27
N HIS A 154 6.93 12.13 10.36
CA HIS A 154 5.53 11.80 10.03
C HIS A 154 5.00 10.60 10.81
N ARG A 155 5.80 10.03 11.72
CA ARG A 155 5.45 8.82 12.49
C ARG A 155 4.13 8.95 13.27
N ASN A 156 3.87 10.11 13.87
CA ASN A 156 2.64 10.31 14.64
C ASN A 156 1.40 10.32 13.70
N THR A 157 1.50 11.02 12.57
CA THR A 157 0.44 11.01 11.55
C THR A 157 0.24 9.60 11.00
N ALA A 158 1.32 8.87 10.69
CA ALA A 158 1.25 7.49 10.22
C ALA A 158 0.55 6.55 11.23
N LYS A 159 0.80 6.73 12.54
CA LYS A 159 0.10 5.96 13.58
C LYS A 159 -1.40 6.23 13.60
N GLU A 160 -1.80 7.49 13.50
CA GLU A 160 -3.21 7.89 13.47
C GLU A 160 -3.90 7.34 12.20
N MET A 161 -3.20 7.33 11.08
CA MET A 161 -3.69 6.74 9.83
C MET A 161 -4.00 5.24 9.96
N LEU A 162 -3.30 4.49 10.81
CA LEU A 162 -3.60 3.07 11.02
C LEU A 162 -4.99 2.82 11.62
N GLU A 163 -5.54 3.79 12.33
CA GLU A 163 -6.87 3.72 12.93
C GLU A 163 -7.96 4.33 12.04
N HIS A 164 -7.58 5.25 11.14
CA HIS A 164 -8.49 6.02 10.28
C HIS A 164 -8.06 5.94 8.80
N GLY A 165 -7.68 4.76 8.34
CA GLY A 165 -7.19 4.58 6.98
C GLY A 165 -6.17 3.47 6.89
N GLY A 166 -4.90 3.80 6.60
CA GLY A 166 -3.85 2.79 6.58
C GLY A 166 -2.56 3.21 5.87
N LEU A 167 -1.66 2.25 5.79
CA LEU A 167 -0.41 2.33 5.03
C LEU A 167 -0.36 1.16 4.07
N LEU A 168 0.01 1.43 2.83
CA LEU A 168 0.07 0.47 1.73
C LEU A 168 1.44 0.55 1.05
N THR A 169 2.00 -0.59 0.70
CA THR A 169 3.25 -0.67 -0.06
C THR A 169 3.33 -1.97 -0.86
N GLU A 170 4.20 -2.01 -1.85
CA GLU A 170 4.61 -3.22 -2.57
C GLU A 170 5.92 -3.82 -2.04
N PHE A 171 6.55 -3.18 -1.06
CA PHE A 171 7.83 -3.58 -0.47
C PHE A 171 7.63 -4.19 0.92
N MET A 172 8.45 -5.21 1.21
CA MET A 172 8.56 -5.83 2.51
C MET A 172 9.86 -5.39 3.21
#